data_f9b8fb86be77293419752786d8307051
#
_entry.id   f9b8fb86be77293419752786d8307051
#
_cell.length_a   1.000
_cell.length_b   1.000
_cell.length_c   1.000
_cell.angle_alpha   90.00
_cell.angle_beta   90.00
_cell.angle_gamma   90.00
#
_symmetry.space_group_name_H-M   'P 1'
#
loop_
_entity.id
_entity.type
_entity.pdbx_description
1 polymer ?
#
loop_
_entity_poly.entity_id
_entity_poly.type
_entity_poly.pdbx_seq_one_letter_code
_entity_poly.pdbx_strand_id
1 'polypeptide(L)'
;VINSIQQGMAGSLEFQGIVDLVGDKLREVFDTGDLGIGWWDPVAELMNPLYEYEHGKRLTGLLGVPRRPSPAWWTVLESRRPRVFNTRAEQDAAGSTTTPGTDQAHSIVVAPIVARDRVVGRLIIENHEREYAFGESEVRLLTTVTSSMGVALENARLFDETQRLLKETEQRSSELAVINS
;
A
#
# COMPACT_ATOMS: atom_id res chain seq x y z
N VAL A 1 -8.48 -10.77 13.95
CA VAL A 1 -8.16 -9.67 13.01
C VAL A 1 -7.46 -10.19 11.77
N ILE A 2 -6.25 -10.81 11.88
CA ILE A 2 -5.52 -11.32 10.69
C ILE A 2 -6.40 -12.22 9.83
N ASN A 3 -7.09 -13.20 10.43
CA ASN A 3 -7.98 -14.11 9.71
C ASN A 3 -9.12 -13.39 8.97
N SER A 4 -9.71 -12.36 9.57
CA SER A 4 -10.77 -11.59 8.92
C SER A 4 -10.26 -10.75 7.74
N ILE A 5 -9.05 -10.20 7.85
CA ILE A 5 -8.38 -9.50 6.75
C ILE A 5 -8.07 -10.48 5.61
N GLN A 6 -7.47 -11.63 5.91
CA GLN A 6 -7.12 -12.64 4.91
C GLN A 6 -8.35 -13.23 4.21
N GLN A 7 -9.42 -13.53 4.93
CA GLN A 7 -10.68 -14.00 4.35
C GLN A 7 -11.34 -12.95 3.46
N GLY A 8 -11.35 -11.69 3.89
CA GLY A 8 -11.89 -10.60 3.09
C GLY A 8 -11.10 -10.35 1.82
N MET A 9 -9.77 -10.41 1.87
CA MET A 9 -8.92 -10.30 0.69
C MET A 9 -9.11 -11.47 -0.28
N ALA A 10 -9.25 -12.69 0.21
CA ALA A 10 -9.51 -13.87 -0.62
C ALA A 10 -10.87 -13.81 -1.32
N GLY A 11 -11.86 -13.14 -0.73
CA GLY A 11 -13.19 -12.92 -1.30
C GLY A 11 -13.30 -11.75 -2.28
N SER A 12 -12.26 -10.90 -2.38
CA SER A 12 -12.26 -9.73 -3.27
C SER A 12 -11.33 -9.96 -4.45
N LEU A 13 -11.85 -9.76 -5.66
CA LEU A 13 -11.07 -9.72 -6.90
C LEU A 13 -10.79 -8.28 -7.35
N GLU A 14 -11.30 -7.30 -6.62
CA GLU A 14 -11.16 -5.89 -6.96
C GLU A 14 -9.97 -5.27 -6.21
N PHE A 15 -9.03 -4.71 -6.94
CA PHE A 15 -7.78 -4.15 -6.42
C PHE A 15 -8.02 -3.10 -5.33
N GLN A 16 -8.86 -2.09 -5.60
CA GLN A 16 -9.16 -1.04 -4.63
C GLN A 16 -9.96 -1.57 -3.43
N GLY A 17 -10.82 -2.55 -3.64
CA GLY A 17 -11.58 -3.21 -2.58
C GLY A 17 -10.67 -3.90 -1.55
N ILE A 18 -9.59 -4.52 -2.01
CA ILE A 18 -8.55 -5.11 -1.12
C ILE A 18 -7.86 -4.02 -0.30
N VAL A 19 -7.48 -2.92 -0.94
CA VAL A 19 -6.82 -1.79 -0.29
C VAL A 19 -7.71 -1.18 0.80
N ASP A 20 -8.95 -0.89 0.47
CA ASP A 20 -9.92 -0.30 1.40
C ASP A 20 -10.22 -1.23 2.58
N LEU A 21 -10.41 -2.52 2.31
CA LEU A 21 -10.61 -3.53 3.36
C LEU A 21 -9.45 -3.56 4.36
N VAL A 22 -8.22 -3.61 3.85
CA VAL A 22 -7.03 -3.66 4.71
C VAL A 22 -6.88 -2.38 5.50
N GLY A 23 -7.04 -1.22 4.85
CA GLY A 23 -6.95 0.07 5.49
C GLY A 23 -7.96 0.22 6.63
N ASP A 24 -9.22 -0.08 6.37
CA ASP A 24 -10.29 0.02 7.36
C ASP A 24 -10.08 -0.95 8.53
N LYS A 25 -9.66 -2.19 8.27
CA LYS A 25 -9.41 -3.18 9.31
C LYS A 25 -8.18 -2.85 10.17
N LEU A 26 -7.12 -2.33 9.59
CA LEU A 26 -5.95 -1.91 10.36
C LEU A 26 -6.24 -0.68 11.23
N ARG A 27 -7.09 0.24 10.78
CA ARG A 27 -7.55 1.36 11.61
C ARG A 27 -8.35 0.94 12.82
N GLU A 28 -9.09 -0.18 12.74
CA GLU A 28 -9.78 -0.76 13.91
C GLU A 28 -8.80 -1.34 14.96
N VAL A 29 -7.58 -1.71 14.53
CA VAL A 29 -6.59 -2.39 15.37
C VAL A 29 -5.60 -1.42 16.00
N PHE A 30 -5.19 -0.39 15.25
CA PHE A 30 -4.25 0.61 15.71
C PHE A 30 -4.99 1.82 16.28
N ASP A 31 -4.71 2.15 17.54
CA ASP A 31 -5.41 3.23 18.27
C ASP A 31 -5.39 4.58 17.56
N THR A 32 -4.34 4.86 16.81
CA THR A 32 -4.20 6.14 16.09
C THR A 32 -5.07 6.20 14.84
N GLY A 33 -5.31 5.05 14.21
CA GLY A 33 -6.02 4.97 12.94
C GLY A 33 -5.36 5.71 11.77
N ASP A 34 -4.15 6.24 11.96
CA ASP A 34 -3.42 7.00 10.94
C ASP A 34 -2.54 6.06 10.14
N LEU A 35 -2.86 5.92 8.86
CA LEU A 35 -2.15 5.00 7.97
C LEU A 35 -2.24 5.40 6.50
N GLY A 36 -1.24 4.96 5.75
CA GLY A 36 -1.19 5.10 4.30
C GLY A 36 -0.86 3.78 3.60
N ILE A 37 -1.51 3.54 2.47
CA ILE A 37 -1.19 2.43 1.55
C ILE A 37 -0.90 3.04 0.19
N GLY A 38 0.24 2.66 -0.39
CA GLY A 38 0.64 3.15 -1.69
C GLY A 38 1.17 2.03 -2.59
N TRP A 39 0.96 2.20 -3.88
CA TRP A 39 1.50 1.34 -4.93
C TRP A 39 2.79 1.92 -5.50
N TRP A 40 3.81 1.09 -5.62
CA TRP A 40 5.12 1.47 -6.14
C TRP A 40 5.21 1.24 -7.65
N ASP A 41 5.53 2.29 -8.38
CA ASP A 41 5.88 2.21 -9.79
C ASP A 41 7.43 2.27 -9.93
N PRO A 42 8.09 1.15 -10.22
CA PRO A 42 9.55 1.10 -10.29
C PRO A 42 10.11 1.77 -11.56
N VAL A 43 9.30 1.95 -12.60
CA VAL A 43 9.74 2.59 -13.86
C VAL A 43 9.73 4.11 -13.72
N ALA A 44 8.65 4.65 -13.19
CA ALA A 44 8.54 6.08 -12.93
C ALA A 44 9.23 6.52 -11.64
N GLU A 45 9.59 5.59 -10.76
CA GLU A 45 10.08 5.83 -9.40
C GLU A 45 9.10 6.69 -8.58
N LEU A 46 7.83 6.37 -8.69
CA LEU A 46 6.75 7.09 -8.02
C LEU A 46 5.94 6.17 -7.10
N MET A 47 5.53 6.71 -5.97
CA MET A 47 4.56 6.11 -5.08
C MET A 47 3.18 6.69 -5.39
N ASN A 48 2.23 5.81 -5.71
CA ASN A 48 0.84 6.17 -5.99
C ASN A 48 0.00 5.91 -4.74
N PRO A 49 -0.48 6.95 -4.04
CA PRO A 49 -1.32 6.78 -2.86
C PRO A 49 -2.67 6.14 -3.24
N LEU A 50 -3.03 5.07 -2.52
CA LEU A 50 -4.29 4.34 -2.72
C LEU A 50 -5.24 4.49 -1.54
N TYR A 51 -4.69 4.69 -0.34
CA TYR A 51 -5.41 4.89 0.91
C TYR A 51 -4.57 5.78 1.81
N GLU A 52 -5.14 6.86 2.28
CA GLU A 52 -4.47 7.81 3.18
C GLU A 52 -5.46 8.28 4.23
N TYR A 53 -5.10 8.13 5.50
CA TYR A 53 -5.92 8.50 6.63
C TYR A 53 -5.07 9.15 7.71
N GLU A 54 -5.48 10.34 8.19
CA GLU A 54 -4.77 11.08 9.22
C GLU A 54 -5.77 11.86 10.07
N HIS A 55 -5.54 11.89 11.38
CA HIS A 55 -6.37 12.62 12.35
C HIS A 55 -7.87 12.36 12.22
N GLY A 56 -8.24 11.10 12.00
CA GLY A 56 -9.63 10.69 11.87
C GLY A 56 -10.28 11.07 10.54
N LYS A 57 -9.50 11.48 9.53
CA LYS A 57 -10.01 11.88 8.20
C LYS A 57 -9.33 11.12 7.07
N ARG A 58 -10.12 10.72 6.09
CA ARG A 58 -9.60 10.20 4.83
C ARG A 58 -9.13 11.36 3.96
N LEU A 59 -7.86 11.31 3.53
CA LEU A 59 -7.24 12.38 2.75
C LEU A 59 -7.43 12.11 1.25
N THR A 60 -8.67 12.25 0.78
CA THR A 60 -9.04 11.96 -0.62
C THR A 60 -8.31 12.82 -1.65
N GLY A 61 -7.92 14.04 -1.28
CA GLY A 61 -7.16 14.93 -2.16
C GLY A 61 -5.74 14.48 -2.46
N LEU A 62 -5.21 13.51 -1.72
CA LEU A 62 -3.89 12.92 -1.95
C LEU A 62 -3.94 11.67 -2.82
N LEU A 63 -5.10 11.04 -2.94
CA LEU A 63 -5.28 9.80 -3.71
C LEU A 63 -5.10 10.07 -5.21
N GLY A 64 -4.38 9.16 -5.87
CA GLY A 64 -4.11 9.27 -7.29
C GLY A 64 -3.14 10.38 -7.70
N VAL A 65 -2.47 11.04 -6.75
CA VAL A 65 -1.40 12.03 -7.00
C VAL A 65 -0.04 11.37 -6.75
N PRO A 66 0.63 10.85 -7.80
CA PRO A 66 1.91 10.18 -7.65
C PRO A 66 2.98 11.12 -7.08
N ARG A 67 3.83 10.59 -6.21
CA ARG A 67 4.88 11.36 -5.53
C ARG A 67 6.20 10.59 -5.51
N ARG A 68 7.31 11.33 -5.61
CA ARG A 68 8.61 10.74 -5.32
C ARG A 68 8.69 10.38 -3.84
N PRO A 69 9.08 9.15 -3.50
CA PRO A 69 9.23 8.76 -2.11
C PRO A 69 10.45 9.44 -1.48
N SER A 70 10.41 9.58 -0.16
CA SER A 70 11.54 10.09 0.62
C SER A 70 12.74 9.13 0.58
N PRO A 71 13.97 9.60 0.86
CA PRO A 71 15.15 8.74 0.95
C PRO A 71 14.98 7.55 1.91
N ALA A 72 14.21 7.69 2.99
CA ALA A 72 13.91 6.61 3.92
C ALA A 72 13.23 5.40 3.26
N TRP A 73 12.46 5.61 2.20
CA TRP A 73 11.80 4.53 1.44
C TRP A 73 12.80 3.60 0.75
N TRP A 74 13.89 4.14 0.23
CA TRP A 74 14.88 3.34 -0.51
C TRP A 74 15.50 2.24 0.35
N THR A 75 15.70 2.51 1.64
CA THR A 75 16.21 1.49 2.57
C THR A 75 15.20 0.35 2.81
N VAL A 76 13.91 0.64 2.78
CA VAL A 76 12.82 -0.36 2.88
C VAL A 76 12.73 -1.17 1.58
N LEU A 77 12.84 -0.50 0.44
CA LEU A 77 12.84 -1.11 -0.89
C LEU A 77 13.98 -2.11 -1.05
N GLU A 78 15.20 -1.72 -0.69
CA GLU A 78 16.39 -2.56 -0.79
C GLU A 78 16.38 -3.73 0.19
N SER A 79 16.03 -3.47 1.46
CA SER A 79 16.01 -4.51 2.49
C SER A 79 14.83 -5.47 2.37
N ARG A 80 13.73 -5.03 1.74
CA ARG A 80 12.43 -5.73 1.70
C ARG A 80 11.89 -6.08 3.09
N ARG A 81 12.26 -5.28 4.11
CA ARG A 81 11.88 -5.48 5.50
C ARG A 81 11.20 -4.25 6.06
N PRO A 82 10.27 -4.42 7.00
CA PRO A 82 9.71 -3.30 7.73
C PRO A 82 10.80 -2.50 8.45
N ARG A 83 10.60 -1.19 8.51
CA ARG A 83 11.45 -0.28 9.29
C ARG A 83 10.59 0.53 10.24
N VAL A 84 11.04 0.61 11.49
CA VAL A 84 10.44 1.45 12.51
C VAL A 84 11.32 2.67 12.71
N PHE A 85 10.70 3.84 12.77
CA PHE A 85 11.30 5.09 13.22
C PHE A 85 10.58 5.48 14.50
N ASN A 86 11.27 5.35 15.62
CA ASN A 86 10.69 5.54 16.94
C ASN A 86 10.53 7.01 17.32
N THR A 87 11.30 7.89 16.66
CA THR A 87 11.33 9.32 16.96
C THR A 87 11.35 10.15 15.67
N ARG A 88 10.99 11.42 15.79
CA ARG A 88 11.15 12.38 14.68
C ARG A 88 12.60 12.53 14.27
N ALA A 89 13.52 12.53 15.23
CA ALA A 89 14.95 12.62 14.95
C ALA A 89 15.46 11.46 14.08
N GLU A 90 14.98 10.23 14.31
CA GLU A 90 15.30 9.09 13.44
C GLU A 90 14.73 9.24 12.03
N GLN A 91 13.52 9.79 11.90
CA GLN A 91 12.90 10.09 10.62
C GLN A 91 13.72 11.12 9.83
N ASP A 92 14.08 12.23 10.49
CA ASP A 92 14.87 13.32 9.89
C ASP A 92 16.26 12.82 9.45
N ALA A 93 16.93 12.03 10.30
CA ALA A 93 18.25 11.44 10.00
C ALA A 93 18.20 10.46 8.79
N ALA A 94 17.06 9.81 8.57
CA ALA A 94 16.84 8.93 7.42
C ALA A 94 16.36 9.69 6.17
N GLY A 95 16.19 11.00 6.23
CA GLY A 95 15.69 11.82 5.13
C GLY A 95 14.20 11.60 4.84
N SER A 96 13.42 11.24 5.87
CA SER A 96 11.97 11.19 5.75
C SER A 96 11.42 12.59 5.45
N THR A 97 10.42 12.66 4.59
CA THR A 97 9.77 13.92 4.23
C THR A 97 8.28 13.83 4.52
N THR A 98 7.74 14.89 5.10
CA THR A 98 6.31 15.02 5.33
C THR A 98 5.60 15.38 4.02
N THR A 99 4.49 14.75 3.75
CA THR A 99 3.65 15.08 2.59
C THR A 99 3.00 16.45 2.80
N PRO A 100 3.01 17.36 1.81
CA PRO A 100 2.32 18.62 1.94
C PRO A 100 0.84 18.45 2.31
N GLY A 101 0.40 19.13 3.36
CA GLY A 101 -0.96 19.02 3.90
C GLY A 101 -1.17 17.94 4.95
N THR A 102 -0.07 17.27 5.36
CA THR A 102 -0.04 16.32 6.49
C THR A 102 0.95 16.77 7.55
N ASP A 103 0.91 16.14 8.71
CA ASP A 103 1.81 16.42 9.83
C ASP A 103 2.91 15.36 9.94
N GLN A 104 4.06 15.74 10.53
CA GLN A 104 5.08 14.77 10.87
C GLN A 104 4.67 13.97 12.11
N ALA A 105 4.52 12.67 11.97
CA ALA A 105 4.24 11.78 13.08
C ALA A 105 5.40 11.72 14.10
N HIS A 106 5.09 11.40 15.35
CA HIS A 106 6.10 11.17 16.39
C HIS A 106 6.86 9.86 16.17
N SER A 107 6.16 8.81 15.75
CA SER A 107 6.76 7.55 15.34
C SER A 107 6.01 6.94 14.15
N ILE A 108 6.73 6.20 13.31
CA ILE A 108 6.16 5.52 12.13
C ILE A 108 6.74 4.12 11.98
N VAL A 109 5.95 3.24 11.39
CA VAL A 109 6.43 1.98 10.84
C VAL A 109 6.08 1.90 9.37
N VAL A 110 7.07 1.58 8.54
CA VAL A 110 6.93 1.41 7.10
C VAL A 110 7.15 -0.06 6.78
N ALA A 111 6.14 -0.72 6.22
CA ALA A 111 6.22 -2.11 5.82
C ALA A 111 6.08 -2.23 4.29
N PRO A 112 7.02 -2.92 3.61
CA PRO A 112 6.90 -3.16 2.17
C PRO A 112 5.82 -4.19 1.89
N ILE A 113 5.03 -3.94 0.84
CA ILE A 113 4.12 -4.93 0.26
C ILE A 113 4.92 -5.68 -0.79
N VAL A 114 5.15 -6.97 -0.56
CA VAL A 114 5.98 -7.80 -1.44
C VAL A 114 5.10 -8.82 -2.17
N ALA A 115 5.17 -8.82 -3.49
CA ALA A 115 4.53 -9.80 -4.34
C ALA A 115 5.61 -10.59 -5.08
N ARG A 116 5.65 -11.91 -4.87
CA ARG A 116 6.73 -12.78 -5.37
C ARG A 116 8.09 -12.26 -4.87
N ASP A 117 8.95 -11.79 -5.78
CA ASP A 117 10.32 -11.35 -5.47
C ASP A 117 10.51 -9.83 -5.53
N ARG A 118 9.44 -9.06 -5.66
CA ARG A 118 9.52 -7.61 -5.81
C ARG A 118 8.63 -6.87 -4.83
N VAL A 119 9.07 -5.68 -4.46
CA VAL A 119 8.24 -4.73 -3.72
C VAL A 119 7.28 -4.07 -4.69
N VAL A 120 5.98 -4.16 -4.39
CA VAL A 120 4.90 -3.58 -5.21
C VAL A 120 4.23 -2.39 -4.55
N GLY A 121 4.53 -2.14 -3.29
CA GLY A 121 3.95 -1.03 -2.57
C GLY A 121 4.46 -0.93 -1.14
N ARG A 122 3.82 -0.06 -0.38
CA ARG A 122 4.09 0.12 1.04
C ARG A 122 2.81 0.29 1.84
N LEU A 123 2.89 -0.08 3.10
CA LEU A 123 1.95 0.26 4.14
C LEU A 123 2.69 1.04 5.21
N ILE A 124 2.18 2.21 5.60
CA ILE A 124 2.70 3.04 6.69
C ILE A 124 1.64 3.11 7.76
N ILE A 125 2.06 2.96 9.02
CA ILE A 125 1.26 3.29 10.19
C ILE A 125 1.97 4.40 10.95
N GLU A 126 1.23 5.38 11.38
CA GLU A 126 1.73 6.60 11.99
C GLU A 126 1.14 6.80 13.38
N ASN A 127 1.93 7.36 14.29
CA ASN A 127 1.46 7.79 15.59
C ASN A 127 1.87 9.25 15.81
N HIS A 128 0.86 10.14 15.88
CA HIS A 128 1.05 11.57 16.07
C HIS A 128 1.04 12.02 17.54
N GLU A 129 0.83 11.08 18.49
CA GLU A 129 0.72 11.40 19.91
C GLU A 129 2.01 11.09 20.68
N ARG A 130 2.72 10.02 20.29
CA ARG A 130 3.89 9.57 21.06
C ARG A 130 4.97 8.94 20.19
N GLU A 131 6.20 9.07 20.67
CA GLU A 131 7.35 8.31 20.21
C GLU A 131 7.30 6.86 20.75
N TYR A 132 8.06 5.96 20.13
CA TYR A 132 8.14 4.54 20.52
C TYR A 132 6.77 3.84 20.59
N ALA A 133 5.87 4.16 19.68
CA ALA A 133 4.52 3.62 19.67
C ALA A 133 4.42 2.17 19.13
N PHE A 134 5.41 1.71 18.39
CA PHE A 134 5.36 0.44 17.66
C PHE A 134 6.43 -0.53 18.15
N GLY A 135 6.00 -1.68 18.65
CA GLY A 135 6.86 -2.77 19.09
C GLY A 135 6.91 -3.93 18.10
N GLU A 136 7.50 -5.03 18.53
CA GLU A 136 7.64 -6.24 17.70
C GLU A 136 6.29 -6.87 17.31
N SER A 137 5.27 -6.76 18.14
CA SER A 137 3.93 -7.30 17.86
C SER A 137 3.27 -6.59 16.69
N GLU A 138 3.37 -5.25 16.67
CA GLU A 138 2.85 -4.42 15.59
C GLU A 138 3.60 -4.69 14.28
N VAL A 139 4.92 -4.78 14.33
CA VAL A 139 5.75 -5.09 13.15
C VAL A 139 5.43 -6.47 12.60
N ARG A 140 5.24 -7.49 13.45
CA ARG A 140 4.85 -8.84 13.00
C ARG A 140 3.46 -8.85 12.36
N LEU A 141 2.51 -8.16 12.97
CA LEU A 141 1.16 -8.03 12.40
C LEU A 141 1.22 -7.41 11.00
N LEU A 142 1.92 -6.29 10.85
CA LEU A 142 2.07 -5.60 9.58
C LEU A 142 2.78 -6.45 8.53
N THR A 143 3.83 -7.18 8.92
CA THR A 143 4.54 -8.10 8.03
C THR A 143 3.60 -9.18 7.48
N THR A 144 2.76 -9.75 8.34
CA THR A 144 1.79 -10.78 7.94
C THR A 144 0.74 -10.19 6.98
N VAL A 145 0.22 -9.02 7.31
CA VAL A 145 -0.79 -8.35 6.48
C VAL A 145 -0.22 -7.96 5.11
N THR A 146 0.96 -7.33 5.08
CA THR A 146 1.58 -6.90 3.81
C THR A 146 1.98 -8.06 2.93
N SER A 147 2.39 -9.21 3.49
CA SER A 147 2.67 -10.43 2.74
C SER A 147 1.40 -10.98 2.08
N SER A 148 0.31 -11.08 2.84
CA SER A 148 -0.98 -11.54 2.30
C SER A 148 -1.55 -10.54 1.28
N MET A 149 -1.38 -9.25 1.53
CA MET A 149 -1.80 -8.17 0.65
C MET A 149 -1.06 -8.20 -0.70
N GLY A 150 0.25 -8.47 -0.67
CA GLY A 150 1.05 -8.60 -1.89
C GLY A 150 0.51 -9.68 -2.82
N VAL A 151 0.16 -10.84 -2.30
CA VAL A 151 -0.45 -11.93 -3.07
C VAL A 151 -1.82 -11.53 -3.61
N ALA A 152 -2.68 -10.98 -2.77
CA ALA A 152 -4.04 -10.60 -3.15
C ALA A 152 -4.07 -9.49 -4.22
N LEU A 153 -3.25 -8.45 -4.06
CA LEU A 153 -3.16 -7.35 -5.03
C LEU A 153 -2.58 -7.79 -6.37
N GLU A 154 -1.56 -8.64 -6.36
CA GLU A 154 -0.99 -9.16 -7.60
C GLU A 154 -2.00 -10.05 -8.33
N ASN A 155 -2.76 -10.88 -7.62
CA ASN A 155 -3.82 -11.69 -8.20
C ASN A 155 -4.92 -10.81 -8.82
N ALA A 156 -5.36 -9.75 -8.14
CA ALA A 156 -6.35 -8.82 -8.65
C ALA A 156 -5.84 -8.09 -9.91
N ARG A 157 -4.60 -7.64 -9.90
CA ARG A 157 -3.97 -7.00 -11.07
C ARG A 157 -3.90 -7.95 -12.28
N LEU A 158 -3.49 -9.19 -12.07
CA LEU A 158 -3.42 -10.19 -13.13
C LEU A 158 -4.81 -10.56 -13.68
N PHE A 159 -5.81 -10.62 -12.80
CA PHE A 159 -7.19 -10.85 -13.21
C PHE A 159 -7.70 -9.72 -14.12
N ASP A 160 -7.52 -8.46 -13.73
CA ASP A 160 -7.91 -7.29 -14.52
C ASP A 160 -7.20 -7.26 -15.88
N GLU A 161 -5.89 -7.55 -15.91
CA GLU A 161 -5.12 -7.62 -17.14
C GLU A 161 -5.63 -8.72 -18.07
N THR A 162 -5.94 -9.90 -17.53
CA THR A 162 -6.50 -11.03 -18.28
C THR A 162 -7.85 -10.67 -18.90
N GLN A 163 -8.74 -10.03 -18.13
CA GLN A 163 -10.04 -9.58 -18.63
C GLN A 163 -9.89 -8.56 -19.74
N ARG A 164 -8.98 -7.62 -19.63
CA ARG A 164 -8.68 -6.62 -20.66
C ARG A 164 -8.19 -7.27 -21.95
N LEU A 165 -7.22 -8.19 -21.86
CA LEU A 165 -6.65 -8.90 -23.02
C LEU A 165 -7.71 -9.78 -23.72
N LEU A 166 -8.56 -10.44 -22.96
CA LEU A 166 -9.67 -11.23 -23.50
C LEU A 166 -10.61 -10.35 -24.33
N LYS A 167 -11.01 -9.22 -23.78
CA LYS A 167 -11.90 -8.25 -24.44
C LYS A 167 -11.29 -7.68 -25.72
N GLU A 168 -9.99 -7.33 -25.71
CA GLU A 168 -9.26 -6.88 -26.88
C GLU A 168 -9.18 -7.96 -27.97
N THR A 169 -8.98 -9.22 -27.58
CA THR A 169 -8.93 -10.37 -28.51
C THR A 169 -10.29 -10.60 -29.16
N GLU A 170 -11.37 -10.56 -28.40
CA GLU A 170 -12.73 -10.67 -28.90
C GLU A 170 -13.08 -9.55 -29.92
N GLN A 171 -12.71 -8.32 -29.61
CA GLN A 171 -12.90 -7.18 -30.51
C GLN A 171 -12.15 -7.37 -31.83
N ARG A 172 -10.87 -7.74 -31.79
CA ARG A 172 -10.07 -8.00 -33.00
C ARG A 172 -10.64 -9.14 -33.83
N SER A 173 -11.11 -10.20 -33.19
CA SER A 173 -11.74 -11.33 -33.88
C SER A 173 -13.02 -10.91 -34.59
N SER A 174 -13.84 -10.06 -33.96
CA SER A 174 -15.07 -9.54 -34.55
C SER A 174 -14.78 -8.61 -35.75
N GLU A 175 -13.77 -7.75 -35.64
CA GLU A 175 -13.34 -6.86 -36.73
C GLU A 175 -12.83 -7.65 -37.93
N LEU A 176 -12.03 -8.71 -37.69
CA LEU A 176 -11.55 -9.57 -38.76
C LEU A 176 -12.69 -10.35 -39.46
N ALA A 177 -13.71 -10.79 -38.70
CA ALA A 177 -14.88 -11.44 -39.25
C ALA A 177 -15.69 -10.53 -40.18
N VAL A 178 -15.79 -9.23 -39.86
CA VAL A 178 -16.47 -8.21 -40.69
C VAL A 178 -15.68 -7.93 -41.98
N ILE A 179 -14.34 -7.87 -41.92
CA ILE A 179 -13.49 -7.60 -43.09
C ILE A 179 -13.52 -8.77 -44.07
N ASN A 180 -13.69 -10.02 -43.61
CA ASN A 180 -13.70 -11.21 -44.43
C ASN A 180 -15.09 -11.64 -44.93
N SER A 181 -16.12 -10.90 -44.62
CA SER A 181 -17.49 -11.11 -45.08
C SER A 181 -17.81 -10.19 -46.28
#